data_8708bfda9762de86ee29d60dd410dcf4
#
_entry.id   8708bfda9762de86ee29d60dd410dcf4
#
_cell.length_a   1.000
_cell.length_b   1.000
_cell.length_c   1.000
_cell.angle_alpha   90.00
_cell.angle_beta   90.00
_cell.angle_gamma   90.00
#
_symmetry.space_group_name_H-M   'P 1'
#
loop_
_entity.id
_entity.type
_entity.pdbx_description
1 polymer ?
#
loop_
_entity_poly.entity_id
_entity_poly.type
_entity_poly.pdbx_seq_one_letter_code
_entity_poly.pdbx_strand_id
1 'polypeptide(L)'
;MCFAANGIDWRPRDNVVLNDLEFPSNVYPWLNLSRLGVETRMVESVDGRLPVESIEKRIDSKTRAVSISHVEYGNGFRNDIAAIGALCREKRIVFVVDAIQSLGQTPVDVEEMSIDILTADGHKWLLSSEGIGIFYCAPHLTERLRLYEVGWNSVVDAGNYDAYDPTPAPTARRFECGSHNTLGVHALGASLDLLLEVGIDTVQGRLRLLTDRLVAALRDAGYRVLSPRGESEWSGIVTFNSPVHETEALHRTLRSHQIIGARRGGGIRISPHFYNTEEEVLRVVAALPGH
;
A
#
# COMPACT_ATOMS: atom_id res chain seq x y z
N MET A 1 -9.89 0.87 -2.80
CA MET A 1 -10.30 0.99 -1.36
C MET A 1 -11.78 1.30 -1.18
N CYS A 2 -12.39 2.27 -1.88
CA CYS A 2 -13.83 2.57 -1.75
C CYS A 2 -14.74 1.40 -2.13
N PHE A 3 -14.43 0.60 -3.14
CA PHE A 3 -15.17 -0.61 -3.48
C PHE A 3 -15.18 -1.63 -2.32
N ALA A 4 -14.04 -1.82 -1.66
CA ALA A 4 -13.96 -2.68 -0.48
C ALA A 4 -14.82 -2.14 0.67
N ALA A 5 -14.60 -0.89 1.06
CA ALA A 5 -15.28 -0.28 2.19
C ALA A 5 -16.81 -0.24 2.02
N ASN A 6 -17.31 0.18 0.85
CA ASN A 6 -18.76 0.27 0.63
C ASN A 6 -19.38 -1.06 0.20
N GLY A 7 -18.60 -1.99 -0.36
CA GLY A 7 -19.11 -3.27 -0.88
C GLY A 7 -19.42 -4.31 0.18
N ILE A 8 -18.77 -4.26 1.35
CA ILE A 8 -19.04 -5.18 2.46
C ILE A 8 -20.45 -4.93 3.04
N ASP A 9 -21.16 -6.01 3.40
CA ASP A 9 -22.49 -5.92 3.99
C ASP A 9 -22.41 -5.56 5.48
N TRP A 10 -22.43 -4.26 5.76
CA TRP A 10 -22.33 -3.70 7.10
C TRP A 10 -23.65 -3.69 7.86
N ARG A 11 -23.55 -3.93 9.16
CA ARG A 11 -24.66 -3.75 10.12
C ARG A 11 -24.25 -2.71 11.17
N PRO A 12 -25.18 -1.99 11.77
CA PRO A 12 -24.86 -1.11 12.90
C PRO A 12 -24.11 -1.86 14.00
N ARG A 13 -23.04 -1.25 14.52
CA ARG A 13 -22.10 -1.81 15.52
C ARG A 13 -21.11 -2.84 14.95
N ASP A 14 -21.11 -3.14 13.65
CA ASP A 14 -19.96 -3.81 13.05
C ASP A 14 -18.75 -2.89 13.12
N ASN A 15 -17.55 -3.47 13.01
CA ASN A 15 -16.32 -2.68 13.01
C ASN A 15 -15.31 -3.15 11.96
N VAL A 16 -14.40 -2.23 11.63
CA VAL A 16 -13.21 -2.46 10.83
C VAL A 16 -11.97 -2.09 11.64
N VAL A 17 -10.93 -2.91 11.53
CA VAL A 17 -9.64 -2.66 12.19
C VAL A 17 -8.64 -2.08 11.19
N LEU A 18 -8.05 -0.95 11.55
CA LEU A 18 -6.96 -0.25 10.85
C LEU A 18 -5.78 -0.02 11.78
N ASN A 19 -4.74 0.66 11.30
CA ASN A 19 -3.62 1.12 12.15
C ASN A 19 -3.35 2.63 11.98
N ASP A 20 -2.54 3.20 12.87
CA ASP A 20 -2.20 4.62 12.93
C ASP A 20 -1.06 5.04 11.99
N LEU A 21 -0.45 4.09 11.27
CA LEU A 21 0.60 4.35 10.26
C LEU A 21 0.03 4.49 8.84
N GLU A 22 -1.28 4.26 8.65
CA GLU A 22 -1.95 4.22 7.36
C GLU A 22 -1.92 5.56 6.61
N PHE A 23 -1.84 5.47 5.28
CA PHE A 23 -2.09 6.62 4.42
C PHE A 23 -3.58 6.96 4.41
N PRO A 24 -3.95 8.26 4.35
CA PRO A 24 -5.36 8.69 4.41
C PRO A 24 -6.31 7.98 3.44
N SER A 25 -5.85 7.56 2.26
CA SER A 25 -6.69 6.83 1.30
C SER A 25 -7.10 5.43 1.79
N ASN A 26 -6.36 4.85 2.75
CA ASN A 26 -6.75 3.63 3.45
C ASN A 26 -7.42 3.89 4.82
N VAL A 27 -7.76 5.13 5.12
CA VAL A 27 -8.46 5.52 6.37
C VAL A 27 -9.83 6.10 6.09
N TYR A 28 -9.90 7.13 5.23
CA TYR A 28 -11.13 7.87 5.01
C TYR A 28 -12.32 7.05 4.49
N PRO A 29 -12.16 6.07 3.59
CA PRO A 29 -13.28 5.23 3.16
C PRO A 29 -13.94 4.47 4.32
N TRP A 30 -13.13 4.03 5.29
CA TRP A 30 -13.58 3.30 6.47
C TRP A 30 -14.23 4.22 7.51
N LEU A 31 -13.64 5.40 7.78
CA LEU A 31 -14.23 6.42 8.65
C LEU A 31 -15.60 6.88 8.14
N ASN A 32 -15.79 6.96 6.82
CA ASN A 32 -17.07 7.34 6.21
C ASN A 32 -18.21 6.33 6.51
N LEU A 33 -17.88 5.10 6.93
CA LEU A 33 -18.87 4.09 7.31
C LEU A 33 -19.56 4.41 8.67
N SER A 34 -19.07 5.40 9.42
CA SER A 34 -19.73 5.87 10.65
C SER A 34 -21.18 6.28 10.42
N ARG A 35 -21.51 6.76 9.21
CA ARG A 35 -22.89 7.05 8.76
C ARG A 35 -23.82 5.83 8.77
N LEU A 36 -23.24 4.61 8.74
CA LEU A 36 -23.97 3.32 8.84
C LEU A 36 -23.91 2.74 10.25
N GLY A 37 -23.33 3.46 11.22
CA GLY A 37 -23.12 2.97 12.58
C GLY A 37 -21.98 1.97 12.71
N VAL A 38 -21.04 1.94 11.74
CA VAL A 38 -19.83 1.11 11.78
C VAL A 38 -18.73 1.83 12.54
N GLU A 39 -18.04 1.12 13.42
CA GLU A 39 -16.90 1.61 14.19
C GLU A 39 -15.60 1.37 13.44
N THR A 40 -14.72 2.38 13.38
CA THR A 40 -13.33 2.21 12.94
C THR A 40 -12.42 2.09 14.15
N ARG A 41 -11.71 0.98 14.29
CA ARG A 41 -10.80 0.69 15.39
C ARG A 41 -9.36 0.85 14.93
N MET A 42 -8.67 1.84 15.49
CA MET A 42 -7.26 2.08 15.21
C MET A 42 -6.39 1.25 16.14
N VAL A 43 -5.43 0.52 15.58
CA VAL A 43 -4.35 -0.13 16.32
C VAL A 43 -3.20 0.86 16.42
N GLU A 44 -2.72 1.09 17.61
CA GLU A 44 -1.55 1.93 17.85
C GLU A 44 -0.26 1.15 17.52
N SER A 45 0.60 1.78 16.74
CA SER A 45 1.92 1.24 16.41
C SER A 45 2.85 1.32 17.63
N VAL A 46 3.80 0.40 17.68
CA VAL A 46 4.83 0.35 18.73
C VAL A 46 6.21 0.50 18.05
N ASP A 47 6.93 1.55 18.37
CA ASP A 47 8.22 1.86 17.76
C ASP A 47 8.19 1.83 16.21
N GLY A 48 7.11 2.33 15.63
CA GLY A 48 6.89 2.37 14.18
C GLY A 48 6.60 1.01 13.54
N ARG A 49 6.18 0.03 14.33
CA ARG A 49 5.80 -1.34 13.93
C ARG A 49 4.36 -1.64 14.30
N LEU A 50 3.78 -2.59 13.61
CA LEU A 50 2.44 -3.08 13.89
C LEU A 50 2.50 -4.57 14.26
N PRO A 51 2.62 -4.94 15.54
CA PRO A 51 2.59 -6.34 15.97
C PRO A 51 1.22 -6.99 15.64
N VAL A 52 1.23 -8.22 15.12
CA VAL A 52 0.02 -8.98 14.76
C VAL A 52 -0.90 -9.15 15.98
N GLU A 53 -0.32 -9.37 17.16
CA GLU A 53 -1.06 -9.49 18.42
C GLU A 53 -1.81 -8.20 18.79
N SER A 54 -1.33 -7.04 18.34
CA SER A 54 -2.02 -5.75 18.55
C SER A 54 -3.27 -5.64 17.67
N ILE A 55 -3.22 -6.18 16.46
CA ILE A 55 -4.38 -6.32 15.57
C ILE A 55 -5.39 -7.29 16.19
N GLU A 56 -4.92 -8.47 16.61
CA GLU A 56 -5.77 -9.51 17.19
C GLU A 56 -6.56 -9.01 18.40
N LYS A 57 -5.96 -8.22 19.29
CA LYS A 57 -6.62 -7.61 20.46
C LYS A 57 -7.75 -6.64 20.09
N ARG A 58 -7.79 -6.11 18.87
CA ARG A 58 -8.84 -5.20 18.38
C ARG A 58 -9.99 -5.92 17.69
N ILE A 59 -9.80 -7.20 17.40
CA ILE A 59 -10.81 -8.05 16.73
C ILE A 59 -11.80 -8.58 17.77
N ASP A 60 -13.10 -8.53 17.41
CA ASP A 60 -14.18 -9.15 18.16
C ASP A 60 -15.22 -9.79 17.22
N SER A 61 -16.34 -10.27 17.78
CA SER A 61 -17.41 -10.92 17.01
C SER A 61 -18.15 -9.97 16.03
N LYS A 62 -17.90 -8.67 16.12
CA LYS A 62 -18.45 -7.62 15.25
C LYS A 62 -17.48 -7.14 14.18
N THR A 63 -16.23 -7.59 14.22
CA THR A 63 -15.25 -7.23 13.22
C THR A 63 -15.58 -7.89 11.89
N ARG A 64 -15.71 -7.10 10.83
CA ARG A 64 -16.02 -7.55 9.47
C ARG A 64 -14.84 -7.45 8.53
N ALA A 65 -13.96 -6.51 8.78
CA ALA A 65 -12.76 -6.31 7.96
C ALA A 65 -11.55 -5.90 8.80
N VAL A 66 -10.38 -6.27 8.30
CA VAL A 66 -9.08 -5.71 8.67
C VAL A 66 -8.51 -5.10 7.39
N SER A 67 -8.10 -3.83 7.41
CA SER A 67 -7.52 -3.15 6.26
C SER A 67 -6.15 -2.59 6.63
N ILE A 68 -5.09 -3.11 6.02
CA ILE A 68 -3.69 -2.83 6.38
C ILE A 68 -2.87 -2.57 5.11
N SER A 69 -2.00 -1.56 5.15
CA SER A 69 -0.96 -1.41 4.13
C SER A 69 0.09 -2.52 4.25
N HIS A 70 0.51 -3.14 3.13
CA HIS A 70 1.61 -4.11 3.18
C HIS A 70 2.93 -3.44 3.58
N VAL A 71 3.18 -2.24 3.05
CA VAL A 71 4.32 -1.40 3.43
C VAL A 71 3.79 -0.02 3.82
N GLU A 72 4.13 0.42 5.02
CA GLU A 72 3.70 1.70 5.56
C GLU A 72 4.39 2.88 4.85
N TYR A 73 3.61 3.85 4.40
CA TYR A 73 4.10 4.94 3.57
C TYR A 73 5.04 5.90 4.30
N GLY A 74 4.88 6.03 5.60
CA GLY A 74 5.60 7.00 6.42
C GLY A 74 7.03 6.58 6.75
N ASN A 75 7.20 5.34 7.20
CA ASN A 75 8.47 4.82 7.70
C ASN A 75 8.99 3.60 6.93
N GLY A 76 8.20 3.05 6.00
CA GLY A 76 8.60 1.89 5.20
C GLY A 76 8.56 0.55 5.96
N PHE A 77 7.90 0.49 7.12
CA PHE A 77 7.68 -0.78 7.81
C PHE A 77 6.88 -1.73 6.94
N ARG A 78 7.38 -2.95 6.76
CA ARG A 78 6.68 -4.00 6.05
C ARG A 78 5.94 -4.89 7.06
N ASN A 79 4.61 -4.87 6.97
CA ASN A 79 3.72 -5.68 7.79
C ASN A 79 3.81 -7.17 7.41
N ASP A 80 3.65 -8.05 8.39
CA ASP A 80 3.52 -9.50 8.17
C ASP A 80 2.10 -9.83 7.66
N ILE A 81 1.90 -9.57 6.37
CA ILE A 81 0.60 -9.76 5.70
C ILE A 81 0.17 -11.24 5.74
N ALA A 82 1.11 -12.19 5.67
CA ALA A 82 0.78 -13.61 5.72
C ALA A 82 0.22 -14.00 7.10
N ALA A 83 0.82 -13.55 8.19
CA ALA A 83 0.32 -13.81 9.54
C ALA A 83 -1.02 -13.11 9.80
N ILE A 84 -1.18 -11.84 9.35
CA ILE A 84 -2.45 -11.11 9.47
C ILE A 84 -3.54 -11.79 8.63
N GLY A 85 -3.23 -12.22 7.41
CA GLY A 85 -4.16 -12.93 6.54
C GLY A 85 -4.60 -14.27 7.12
N ALA A 86 -3.68 -15.05 7.70
CA ALA A 86 -4.00 -16.29 8.40
C ALA A 86 -4.95 -16.04 9.58
N LEU A 87 -4.71 -15.00 10.38
CA LEU A 87 -5.58 -14.56 11.48
C LEU A 87 -6.99 -14.18 10.96
N CYS A 88 -7.07 -13.41 9.88
CA CYS A 88 -8.34 -12.99 9.29
C CYS A 88 -9.13 -14.19 8.74
N ARG A 89 -8.45 -15.12 8.06
CA ARG A 89 -9.04 -16.38 7.54
C ARG A 89 -9.62 -17.24 8.68
N GLU A 90 -8.86 -17.43 9.77
CA GLU A 90 -9.32 -18.18 10.94
C GLU A 90 -10.59 -17.57 11.52
N LYS A 91 -10.61 -16.25 11.67
CA LYS A 91 -11.73 -15.51 12.25
C LYS A 91 -12.86 -15.19 11.24
N ARG A 92 -12.73 -15.58 9.96
CA ARG A 92 -13.67 -15.33 8.86
C ARG A 92 -13.96 -13.83 8.65
N ILE A 93 -12.93 -13.02 8.72
CA ILE A 93 -12.93 -11.57 8.54
C ILE A 93 -12.36 -11.26 7.15
N VAL A 94 -12.95 -10.30 6.44
CA VAL A 94 -12.42 -9.85 5.14
C VAL A 94 -11.08 -9.16 5.33
N PHE A 95 -10.04 -9.63 4.64
CA PHE A 95 -8.72 -9.04 4.69
C PHE A 95 -8.47 -8.17 3.45
N VAL A 96 -8.27 -6.88 3.69
CA VAL A 96 -8.05 -5.86 2.66
C VAL A 96 -6.62 -5.33 2.77
N VAL A 97 -5.87 -5.39 1.69
CA VAL A 97 -4.47 -4.95 1.66
C VAL A 97 -4.31 -3.76 0.71
N ASP A 98 -3.74 -2.67 1.22
CA ASP A 98 -3.18 -1.62 0.38
C ASP A 98 -1.73 -1.98 0.03
N ALA A 99 -1.52 -2.37 -1.22
CA ALA A 99 -0.22 -2.80 -1.74
C ALA A 99 0.50 -1.71 -2.54
N ILE A 100 0.03 -0.45 -2.48
CA ILE A 100 0.58 0.66 -3.29
C ILE A 100 2.07 0.90 -3.02
N GLN A 101 2.56 0.59 -1.82
CA GLN A 101 3.97 0.74 -1.47
C GLN A 101 4.75 -0.58 -1.55
N SER A 102 4.12 -1.70 -1.90
CA SER A 102 4.79 -3.00 -1.95
C SER A 102 4.81 -3.62 -3.33
N LEU A 103 3.70 -3.54 -4.07
CA LEU A 103 3.58 -4.17 -5.38
C LEU A 103 4.53 -3.48 -6.37
N GLY A 104 5.45 -4.26 -6.96
CA GLY A 104 6.55 -3.78 -7.81
C GLY A 104 7.90 -3.66 -7.09
N GLN A 105 7.95 -3.74 -5.75
CA GLN A 105 9.22 -3.76 -5.02
C GLN A 105 9.48 -5.06 -4.23
N THR A 106 8.44 -5.80 -3.90
CA THR A 106 8.54 -7.06 -3.16
C THR A 106 7.51 -8.05 -3.69
N PRO A 107 7.78 -9.36 -3.67
CA PRO A 107 6.80 -10.38 -4.03
C PRO A 107 5.51 -10.26 -3.21
N VAL A 108 4.38 -10.43 -3.89
CA VAL A 108 3.05 -10.48 -3.28
C VAL A 108 2.28 -11.63 -3.91
N ASP A 109 1.92 -12.63 -3.11
CA ASP A 109 1.05 -13.72 -3.50
C ASP A 109 -0.25 -13.65 -2.71
N VAL A 110 -1.36 -13.39 -3.41
CA VAL A 110 -2.65 -13.15 -2.76
C VAL A 110 -3.25 -14.40 -2.13
N GLU A 111 -2.91 -15.60 -2.63
CA GLU A 111 -3.39 -16.87 -2.10
C GLU A 111 -2.58 -17.29 -0.87
N GLU A 112 -1.26 -17.26 -0.96
CA GLU A 112 -0.35 -17.57 0.14
C GLU A 112 -0.57 -16.62 1.32
N MET A 113 -0.71 -15.32 1.03
CA MET A 113 -0.94 -14.28 2.04
C MET A 113 -2.40 -14.16 2.49
N SER A 114 -3.30 -14.99 1.95
CA SER A 114 -4.74 -15.00 2.31
C SER A 114 -5.43 -13.65 2.14
N ILE A 115 -5.08 -12.91 1.09
CA ILE A 115 -5.63 -11.59 0.80
C ILE A 115 -6.98 -11.74 0.09
N ASP A 116 -8.03 -11.14 0.63
CA ASP A 116 -9.36 -11.14 -0.01
C ASP A 116 -9.52 -10.00 -1.01
N ILE A 117 -8.99 -8.82 -0.69
CA ILE A 117 -8.99 -7.64 -1.56
C ILE A 117 -7.61 -7.01 -1.53
N LEU A 118 -7.06 -6.70 -2.71
CA LEU A 118 -5.83 -5.95 -2.84
C LEU A 118 -6.05 -4.73 -3.73
N THR A 119 -5.46 -3.60 -3.34
CA THR A 119 -5.46 -2.37 -4.15
C THR A 119 -4.03 -1.84 -4.28
N ALA A 120 -3.69 -1.34 -5.47
CA ALA A 120 -2.44 -0.62 -5.70
C ALA A 120 -2.58 0.34 -6.89
N ASP A 121 -2.07 1.56 -6.77
CA ASP A 121 -1.94 2.47 -7.92
C ASP A 121 -0.69 2.18 -8.74
N GLY A 122 -0.75 2.47 -10.05
CA GLY A 122 0.35 2.23 -10.98
C GLY A 122 1.54 3.20 -10.84
N HIS A 123 1.31 4.41 -10.34
CA HIS A 123 2.27 5.53 -10.41
C HIS A 123 3.39 5.51 -9.36
N LYS A 124 3.58 4.42 -8.62
CA LYS A 124 4.69 4.29 -7.65
C LYS A 124 5.65 3.18 -8.05
N TRP A 125 5.69 2.11 -7.27
CA TRP A 125 6.63 1.01 -7.49
C TRP A 125 6.35 0.19 -8.76
N LEU A 126 5.15 0.34 -9.34
CA LEU A 126 4.82 -0.25 -10.64
C LEU A 126 5.31 0.60 -11.84
N LEU A 127 5.90 1.78 -11.62
CA LEU A 127 6.52 2.64 -12.64
C LEU A 127 5.58 3.08 -13.78
N SER A 128 4.28 3.12 -13.52
CA SER A 128 3.28 3.53 -14.50
C SER A 128 2.78 4.97 -14.28
N SER A 129 1.82 5.40 -15.07
CA SER A 129 1.18 6.71 -14.96
C SER A 129 0.22 6.79 -13.77
N GLU A 130 -0.14 8.01 -13.36
CA GLU A 130 -1.29 8.27 -12.51
C GLU A 130 -2.60 7.90 -13.23
N GLY A 131 -3.68 7.66 -12.46
CA GLY A 131 -5.01 7.39 -13.00
C GLY A 131 -5.23 5.96 -13.49
N ILE A 132 -4.33 5.03 -13.18
CA ILE A 132 -4.46 3.59 -13.40
C ILE A 132 -4.00 2.84 -12.15
N GLY A 133 -4.65 1.72 -11.83
CA GLY A 133 -4.29 0.89 -10.70
C GLY A 133 -4.84 -0.53 -10.83
N ILE A 134 -4.54 -1.33 -9.82
CA ILE A 134 -4.96 -2.74 -9.73
C ILE A 134 -5.98 -2.86 -8.60
N PHE A 135 -7.04 -3.58 -8.88
CA PHE A 135 -8.01 -4.05 -7.89
C PHE A 135 -8.15 -5.56 -8.04
N TYR A 136 -7.72 -6.29 -7.03
CA TYR A 136 -7.95 -7.72 -6.90
C TYR A 136 -9.09 -7.97 -5.92
N CYS A 137 -9.96 -8.89 -6.24
CA CYS A 137 -11.01 -9.40 -5.36
C CYS A 137 -11.04 -10.92 -5.47
N ALA A 138 -10.92 -11.59 -4.33
CA ALA A 138 -10.95 -13.04 -4.28
C ALA A 138 -12.28 -13.59 -4.84
N PRO A 139 -12.26 -14.70 -5.62
CA PRO A 139 -13.45 -15.22 -6.28
C PRO A 139 -14.64 -15.44 -5.35
N HIS A 140 -14.40 -15.96 -4.14
CA HIS A 140 -15.46 -16.22 -3.14
C HIS A 140 -16.15 -14.95 -2.62
N LEU A 141 -15.52 -13.78 -2.81
CA LEU A 141 -16.03 -12.50 -2.35
C LEU A 141 -16.64 -11.67 -3.48
N THR A 142 -16.27 -11.93 -4.73
CA THR A 142 -16.67 -11.13 -5.90
C THR A 142 -18.19 -10.93 -5.99
N GLU A 143 -18.98 -11.98 -5.78
CA GLU A 143 -20.45 -11.88 -5.83
C GLU A 143 -21.08 -11.35 -4.53
N ARG A 144 -20.33 -11.37 -3.43
CA ARG A 144 -20.79 -10.92 -2.11
C ARG A 144 -20.62 -9.44 -1.88
N LEU A 145 -19.68 -8.80 -2.61
CA LEU A 145 -19.50 -7.36 -2.55
C LEU A 145 -20.64 -6.65 -3.28
N ARG A 146 -21.29 -5.72 -2.60
CA ARG A 146 -22.29 -4.84 -3.21
C ARG A 146 -21.61 -3.88 -4.19
N LEU A 147 -22.20 -3.70 -5.36
CA LEU A 147 -21.78 -2.71 -6.32
C LEU A 147 -22.42 -1.36 -5.99
N TYR A 148 -21.59 -0.34 -5.81
CA TYR A 148 -22.04 1.05 -5.61
C TYR A 148 -21.95 1.86 -6.89
N GLU A 149 -21.00 1.52 -7.75
CA GLU A 149 -20.82 2.14 -9.05
C GLU A 149 -21.18 1.12 -10.12
N VAL A 150 -22.27 1.37 -10.83
CA VAL A 150 -22.78 0.50 -11.88
C VAL A 150 -22.88 1.31 -13.16
N GLY A 151 -22.45 0.74 -14.26
CA GLY A 151 -22.56 1.36 -15.56
C GLY A 151 -22.54 0.35 -16.69
N TRP A 152 -22.51 0.81 -17.90
CA TRP A 152 -22.71 -0.01 -19.10
C TRP A 152 -21.70 -1.16 -19.23
N ASN A 153 -20.49 -1.02 -18.66
CA ASN A 153 -19.43 -2.04 -18.78
C ASN A 153 -19.45 -3.08 -17.64
N SER A 154 -20.15 -2.81 -16.54
CA SER A 154 -20.16 -3.68 -15.34
C SER A 154 -21.16 -4.83 -15.41
N VAL A 155 -21.93 -4.96 -16.49
CA VAL A 155 -23.01 -5.95 -16.66
C VAL A 155 -22.59 -7.11 -17.56
N VAL A 156 -23.39 -8.19 -17.56
CA VAL A 156 -23.10 -9.43 -18.31
C VAL A 156 -22.99 -9.18 -19.81
N ASP A 157 -23.88 -8.41 -20.39
CA ASP A 157 -23.99 -8.14 -21.83
C ASP A 157 -23.67 -6.67 -22.15
N ALA A 158 -22.46 -6.25 -21.79
CA ALA A 158 -21.99 -4.86 -21.91
C ALA A 158 -21.96 -4.32 -23.36
N GLY A 159 -22.03 -5.19 -24.39
CA GLY A 159 -22.07 -4.81 -25.80
C GLY A 159 -23.47 -4.59 -26.35
N ASN A 160 -24.52 -4.94 -25.62
CA ASN A 160 -25.91 -4.81 -26.04
C ASN A 160 -26.52 -3.51 -25.51
N TYR A 161 -26.52 -2.49 -26.33
CA TYR A 161 -27.08 -1.17 -25.97
C TYR A 161 -28.61 -1.05 -26.18
N ASP A 162 -29.24 -2.07 -26.79
CA ASP A 162 -30.65 -2.09 -27.11
C ASP A 162 -31.50 -2.71 -25.99
N ALA A 163 -30.88 -3.34 -24.98
CA ALA A 163 -31.54 -3.93 -23.84
C ALA A 163 -30.87 -3.52 -22.51
N TYR A 164 -31.70 -3.27 -21.49
CA TYR A 164 -31.20 -2.91 -20.15
C TYR A 164 -31.28 -4.13 -19.22
N ASP A 165 -30.21 -4.95 -19.24
CA ASP A 165 -30.04 -6.04 -18.27
C ASP A 165 -29.04 -5.60 -17.19
N PRO A 166 -29.46 -5.33 -15.94
CA PRO A 166 -28.58 -4.88 -14.87
C PRO A 166 -27.81 -6.01 -14.20
N THR A 167 -27.87 -7.24 -14.71
CA THR A 167 -27.15 -8.38 -14.13
C THR A 167 -25.65 -8.12 -14.13
N PRO A 168 -24.97 -8.12 -12.95
CA PRO A 168 -23.55 -7.83 -12.88
C PRO A 168 -22.71 -8.89 -13.61
N ALA A 169 -21.60 -8.45 -14.21
CA ALA A 169 -20.61 -9.36 -14.77
C ALA A 169 -20.11 -10.37 -13.70
N PRO A 170 -19.83 -11.63 -14.04
CA PRO A 170 -19.45 -12.66 -13.07
C PRO A 170 -18.02 -12.53 -12.56
N THR A 171 -17.20 -11.67 -13.16
CA THR A 171 -15.79 -11.46 -12.82
C THR A 171 -15.57 -10.08 -12.20
N ALA A 172 -14.31 -9.74 -11.85
CA ALA A 172 -13.93 -8.42 -11.35
C ALA A 172 -14.28 -7.27 -12.33
N ARG A 173 -14.59 -7.56 -13.62
CA ARG A 173 -15.13 -6.58 -14.56
C ARG A 173 -16.39 -5.87 -14.05
N ARG A 174 -17.14 -6.51 -13.15
CA ARG A 174 -18.31 -5.88 -12.49
C ARG A 174 -17.98 -4.57 -11.74
N PHE A 175 -16.71 -4.37 -11.37
CA PHE A 175 -16.22 -3.16 -10.71
C PHE A 175 -15.74 -2.08 -11.70
N GLU A 176 -15.83 -2.34 -13.01
CA GLU A 176 -15.46 -1.40 -14.07
C GLU A 176 -16.72 -0.83 -14.72
N CYS A 177 -17.18 0.32 -14.23
CA CYS A 177 -18.49 0.87 -14.59
C CYS A 177 -18.56 1.53 -15.98
N GLY A 178 -17.44 1.94 -16.56
CA GLY A 178 -17.44 2.71 -17.81
C GLY A 178 -16.26 2.45 -18.73
N SER A 179 -15.98 3.42 -19.59
CA SER A 179 -14.87 3.35 -20.54
C SER A 179 -13.53 3.27 -19.81
N HIS A 180 -12.68 2.38 -20.29
CA HIS A 180 -11.37 2.17 -19.70
C HIS A 180 -10.44 3.36 -19.96
N ASN A 181 -9.53 3.63 -19.02
CA ASN A 181 -8.36 4.46 -19.26
C ASN A 181 -7.36 3.68 -20.15
N THR A 182 -7.65 3.63 -21.45
CA THR A 182 -6.86 2.83 -22.40
C THR A 182 -5.38 3.21 -22.40
N LEU A 183 -5.06 4.51 -22.31
CA LEU A 183 -3.68 4.97 -22.22
C LEU A 183 -2.98 4.45 -20.95
N GLY A 184 -3.66 4.54 -19.80
CA GLY A 184 -3.14 4.03 -18.54
C GLY A 184 -2.97 2.51 -18.54
N VAL A 185 -3.89 1.76 -19.16
CA VAL A 185 -3.77 0.29 -19.30
C VAL A 185 -2.52 -0.09 -20.09
N HIS A 186 -2.28 0.57 -21.24
CA HIS A 186 -1.07 0.31 -22.04
C HIS A 186 0.20 0.74 -21.32
N ALA A 187 0.20 1.88 -20.61
CA ALA A 187 1.34 2.33 -19.82
C ALA A 187 1.66 1.35 -18.68
N LEU A 188 0.62 0.86 -17.98
CA LEU A 188 0.80 -0.15 -16.92
C LEU A 188 1.31 -1.47 -17.51
N GLY A 189 0.77 -1.92 -18.64
CA GLY A 189 1.25 -3.12 -19.33
C GLY A 189 2.74 -3.06 -19.63
N ALA A 190 3.20 -1.97 -20.26
CA ALA A 190 4.61 -1.80 -20.61
C ALA A 190 5.53 -1.75 -19.37
N SER A 191 5.09 -1.13 -18.27
CA SER A 191 5.87 -1.10 -17.03
C SER A 191 5.89 -2.45 -16.31
N LEU A 192 4.79 -3.21 -16.37
CA LEU A 192 4.75 -4.58 -15.85
C LEU A 192 5.67 -5.52 -16.63
N ASP A 193 5.69 -5.41 -17.97
CA ASP A 193 6.61 -6.19 -18.81
C ASP A 193 8.07 -5.94 -18.41
N LEU A 194 8.46 -4.67 -18.18
CA LEU A 194 9.79 -4.32 -17.69
C LEU A 194 10.09 -4.95 -16.30
N LEU A 195 9.16 -4.84 -15.35
CA LEU A 195 9.35 -5.40 -14.01
C LEU A 195 9.43 -6.93 -14.03
N LEU A 196 8.66 -7.58 -14.88
CA LEU A 196 8.69 -9.04 -15.06
C LEU A 196 9.98 -9.50 -15.77
N GLU A 197 10.48 -8.74 -16.74
CA GLU A 197 11.76 -9.00 -17.40
C GLU A 197 12.93 -8.93 -16.40
N VAL A 198 12.95 -7.91 -15.54
CA VAL A 198 13.96 -7.77 -14.48
C VAL A 198 13.80 -8.85 -13.40
N GLY A 199 12.56 -9.22 -13.09
CA GLY A 199 12.18 -10.13 -12.02
C GLY A 199 12.08 -9.44 -10.66
N ILE A 200 10.97 -9.65 -9.96
CA ILE A 200 10.67 -8.95 -8.68
C ILE A 200 11.70 -9.30 -7.58
N ASP A 201 12.20 -10.51 -7.54
CA ASP A 201 13.26 -10.92 -6.59
C ASP A 201 14.55 -10.13 -6.84
N THR A 202 14.90 -9.90 -8.12
CA THR A 202 16.05 -9.06 -8.51
C THR A 202 15.83 -7.61 -8.08
N VAL A 203 14.62 -7.07 -8.34
CA VAL A 203 14.22 -5.73 -7.88
C VAL A 203 14.37 -5.61 -6.38
N GLN A 204 13.81 -6.55 -5.62
CA GLN A 204 13.88 -6.58 -4.15
C GLN A 204 15.33 -6.66 -3.66
N GLY A 205 16.14 -7.55 -4.22
CA GLY A 205 17.56 -7.69 -3.87
C GLY A 205 18.35 -6.40 -4.13
N ARG A 206 18.09 -5.73 -5.26
CA ARG A 206 18.73 -4.44 -5.58
C ARG A 206 18.30 -3.33 -4.61
N LEU A 207 17.02 -3.26 -4.25
CA LEU A 207 16.51 -2.32 -3.26
C LEU A 207 17.12 -2.56 -1.88
N ARG A 208 17.31 -3.81 -1.49
CA ARG A 208 17.99 -4.17 -0.24
C ARG A 208 19.40 -3.59 -0.21
N LEU A 209 20.19 -3.82 -1.27
CA LEU A 209 21.54 -3.31 -1.39
C LEU A 209 21.58 -1.77 -1.27
N LEU A 210 20.75 -1.07 -2.04
CA LEU A 210 20.71 0.39 -2.06
C LEU A 210 20.30 0.98 -0.71
N THR A 211 19.26 0.42 -0.08
CA THR A 211 18.77 0.92 1.20
C THR A 211 19.68 0.58 2.36
N ASP A 212 20.38 -0.56 2.34
CA ASP A 212 21.38 -0.89 3.38
C ASP A 212 22.60 0.04 3.28
N ARG A 213 23.05 0.39 2.06
CA ARG A 213 24.10 1.40 1.86
C ARG A 213 23.69 2.77 2.39
N LEU A 214 22.44 3.20 2.09
CA LEU A 214 21.91 4.47 2.60
C LEU A 214 21.85 4.47 4.13
N VAL A 215 21.32 3.41 4.72
CA VAL A 215 21.19 3.28 6.18
C VAL A 215 22.53 3.30 6.88
N ALA A 216 23.53 2.57 6.36
CA ALA A 216 24.88 2.56 6.92
C ALA A 216 25.47 3.98 6.89
N ALA A 217 25.46 4.64 5.73
CA ALA A 217 26.01 5.98 5.57
C ALA A 217 25.29 7.04 6.43
N LEU A 218 23.96 6.95 6.57
CA LEU A 218 23.19 7.85 7.45
C LEU A 218 23.59 7.68 8.92
N ARG A 219 23.75 6.44 9.39
CA ARG A 219 24.16 6.16 10.78
C ARG A 219 25.58 6.62 11.05
N ASP A 220 26.51 6.37 10.13
CA ASP A 220 27.90 6.82 10.22
C ASP A 220 28.00 8.36 10.27
N ALA A 221 27.09 9.05 9.58
CA ALA A 221 26.96 10.51 9.61
C ALA A 221 26.13 11.04 10.82
N GLY A 222 25.74 10.21 11.79
CA GLY A 222 25.04 10.61 13.01
C GLY A 222 23.52 10.78 12.88
N TYR A 223 22.92 10.43 11.75
CA TYR A 223 21.48 10.50 11.55
C TYR A 223 20.75 9.31 12.18
N ARG A 224 19.56 9.57 12.71
CA ARG A 224 18.69 8.52 13.26
C ARG A 224 17.81 7.95 12.16
N VAL A 225 17.96 6.67 11.83
CA VAL A 225 17.07 5.94 10.94
C VAL A 225 15.82 5.51 11.70
N LEU A 226 14.66 5.93 11.19
CA LEU A 226 13.33 5.67 11.78
C LEU A 226 12.67 4.43 11.18
N SER A 227 13.09 4.04 9.97
CA SER A 227 12.58 2.84 9.30
C SER A 227 13.03 1.58 10.04
N PRO A 228 12.10 0.66 10.39
CA PRO A 228 12.47 -0.67 10.86
C PRO A 228 13.30 -1.41 9.82
N ARG A 229 14.31 -2.16 10.27
CA ARG A 229 15.28 -2.85 9.39
C ARG A 229 15.48 -4.31 9.76
N GLY A 230 14.53 -4.93 10.48
CA GLY A 230 14.49 -6.37 10.67
C GLY A 230 14.44 -7.12 9.33
N GLU A 231 14.77 -8.40 9.35
CA GLU A 231 14.88 -9.22 8.13
C GLU A 231 13.60 -9.23 7.31
N SER A 232 12.43 -9.30 7.95
CA SER A 232 11.09 -9.27 7.32
C SER A 232 10.42 -7.89 7.34
N GLU A 233 11.02 -6.85 7.98
CA GLU A 233 10.38 -5.56 8.24
C GLU A 233 10.75 -4.45 7.27
N TRP A 234 11.85 -4.61 6.54
CA TRP A 234 12.39 -3.58 5.64
C TRP A 234 11.62 -3.47 4.32
N SER A 235 11.75 -2.31 3.70
CA SER A 235 11.29 -2.04 2.34
C SER A 235 12.27 -1.12 1.59
N GLY A 236 11.95 -0.75 0.36
CA GLY A 236 12.67 0.27 -0.43
C GLY A 236 12.56 1.69 0.14
N ILE A 237 11.82 1.89 1.23
CA ILE A 237 11.64 3.19 1.88
C ILE A 237 12.58 3.30 3.09
N VAL A 238 13.33 4.41 3.15
CA VAL A 238 14.16 4.76 4.30
C VAL A 238 13.77 6.15 4.79
N THR A 239 13.32 6.23 6.04
CA THR A 239 13.00 7.49 6.72
C THR A 239 13.99 7.73 7.84
N PHE A 240 14.52 8.94 7.92
CA PHE A 240 15.51 9.33 8.92
C PHE A 240 15.26 10.76 9.40
N ASN A 241 15.78 11.10 10.56
CA ASN A 241 15.85 12.46 11.08
C ASN A 241 17.22 12.76 11.69
N SER A 242 17.40 14.00 12.10
CA SER A 242 18.61 14.45 12.81
C SER A 242 18.27 14.77 14.26
N PRO A 243 19.15 14.48 15.23
CA PRO A 243 19.01 14.95 16.58
C PRO A 243 19.28 16.46 16.76
N VAL A 244 19.93 17.11 15.77
CA VAL A 244 20.38 18.52 15.86
C VAL A 244 19.83 19.42 14.78
N HIS A 245 19.36 18.87 13.65
CA HIS A 245 18.84 19.66 12.52
C HIS A 245 17.34 19.44 12.34
N GLU A 246 16.62 20.53 12.14
CA GLU A 246 15.19 20.48 11.85
C GLU A 246 14.90 19.78 10.50
N THR A 247 13.89 18.93 10.46
CA THR A 247 13.49 18.17 9.25
C THR A 247 13.23 19.10 8.05
N GLU A 248 12.66 20.29 8.28
CA GLU A 248 12.41 21.27 7.22
C GLU A 248 13.72 21.79 6.60
N ALA A 249 14.74 22.04 7.44
CA ALA A 249 16.05 22.50 6.98
C ALA A 249 16.74 21.42 6.15
N LEU A 250 16.73 20.16 6.62
CA LEU A 250 17.26 19.03 5.87
C LEU A 250 16.57 18.86 4.51
N HIS A 251 15.25 18.99 4.46
CA HIS A 251 14.49 18.89 3.23
C HIS A 251 14.88 19.99 2.24
N ARG A 252 15.05 21.25 2.68
CA ARG A 252 15.51 22.36 1.81
C ARG A 252 16.92 22.11 1.31
N THR A 253 17.82 21.62 2.14
CA THR A 253 19.19 21.29 1.77
C THR A 253 19.23 20.22 0.68
N LEU A 254 18.50 19.11 0.85
CA LEU A 254 18.42 18.08 -0.18
C LEU A 254 17.86 18.62 -1.50
N ARG A 255 16.80 19.43 -1.43
CA ARG A 255 16.21 20.06 -2.62
C ARG A 255 17.17 20.98 -3.36
N SER A 256 18.01 21.76 -2.65
CA SER A 256 19.02 22.63 -3.27
C SER A 256 20.13 21.85 -3.99
N HIS A 257 20.36 20.58 -3.59
CA HIS A 257 21.24 19.63 -4.25
C HIS A 257 20.54 18.74 -5.29
N GLN A 258 19.30 19.10 -5.70
CA GLN A 258 18.48 18.34 -6.67
C GLN A 258 18.17 16.90 -6.21
N ILE A 259 18.10 16.68 -4.91
CA ILE A 259 17.71 15.41 -4.31
C ILE A 259 16.25 15.52 -3.86
N ILE A 260 15.41 14.65 -4.42
CA ILE A 260 13.98 14.62 -4.12
C ILE A 260 13.73 13.62 -3.00
N GLY A 261 13.31 14.12 -1.86
CA GLY A 261 12.80 13.36 -0.74
C GLY A 261 11.47 13.92 -0.27
N ALA A 262 10.80 13.25 0.64
CA ALA A 262 9.53 13.70 1.21
C ALA A 262 9.62 13.80 2.73
N ARG A 263 8.97 14.79 3.32
CA ARG A 263 8.79 14.87 4.79
C ARG A 263 7.64 13.95 5.20
N ARG A 264 7.96 12.81 5.77
CA ARG A 264 7.01 11.77 6.18
C ARG A 264 7.53 11.03 7.42
N GLY A 265 6.64 10.42 8.20
CA GLY A 265 7.02 9.53 9.29
C GLY A 265 7.94 10.15 10.35
N GLY A 266 7.84 11.46 10.60
CA GLY A 266 8.68 12.18 11.57
C GLY A 266 10.10 12.54 11.07
N GLY A 267 10.37 12.42 9.76
CA GLY A 267 11.68 12.71 9.19
C GLY A 267 11.65 12.95 7.68
N ILE A 268 12.80 12.75 7.05
CA ILE A 268 12.96 12.73 5.59
C ILE A 268 12.86 11.30 5.11
N ARG A 269 11.95 11.05 4.17
CA ARG A 269 11.80 9.78 3.49
C ARG A 269 12.49 9.81 2.15
N ILE A 270 13.37 8.85 1.92
CA ILE A 270 14.04 8.56 0.64
C ILE A 270 13.55 7.19 0.16
N SER A 271 13.23 7.09 -1.11
CA SER A 271 12.66 5.87 -1.72
C SER A 271 13.34 5.61 -3.06
N PRO A 272 14.57 5.06 -3.07
CA PRO A 272 15.24 4.67 -4.31
C PRO A 272 14.48 3.54 -4.98
N HIS A 273 14.52 3.48 -6.30
CA HIS A 273 14.04 2.33 -7.06
C HIS A 273 15.22 1.48 -7.57
N PHE A 274 14.98 0.30 -8.10
CA PHE A 274 16.02 -0.64 -8.53
C PHE A 274 17.00 -0.04 -9.57
N TYR A 275 16.54 0.91 -10.35
CA TYR A 275 17.35 1.58 -11.39
C TYR A 275 18.29 2.65 -10.84
N ASN A 276 18.16 3.05 -9.58
CA ASN A 276 19.12 3.99 -8.98
C ASN A 276 20.49 3.34 -8.75
N THR A 277 21.53 4.17 -8.77
CA THR A 277 22.89 3.75 -8.49
C THR A 277 23.24 3.90 -7.02
N GLU A 278 24.30 3.22 -6.56
CA GLU A 278 24.81 3.39 -5.20
C GLU A 278 25.36 4.81 -4.99
N GLU A 279 25.98 5.40 -6.03
CA GLU A 279 26.46 6.78 -6.00
C GLU A 279 25.33 7.78 -5.77
N GLU A 280 24.19 7.64 -6.48
CA GLU A 280 23.03 8.49 -6.28
C GLU A 280 22.48 8.40 -4.85
N VAL A 281 22.44 7.20 -4.28
CA VAL A 281 21.99 6.97 -2.92
C VAL A 281 22.94 7.60 -1.90
N LEU A 282 24.26 7.49 -2.09
CA LEU A 282 25.27 8.07 -1.21
C LEU A 282 25.33 9.60 -1.33
N ARG A 283 24.99 10.18 -2.49
CA ARG A 283 24.84 11.64 -2.65
C ARG A 283 23.82 12.24 -1.65
N VAL A 284 22.82 11.46 -1.23
CA VAL A 284 21.87 11.91 -0.21
C VAL A 284 22.61 12.32 1.06
N VAL A 285 23.51 11.46 1.54
CA VAL A 285 24.26 11.69 2.78
C VAL A 285 25.32 12.77 2.59
N ALA A 286 26.01 12.76 1.45
CA ALA A 286 27.01 13.78 1.12
C ALA A 286 26.44 15.21 1.03
N ALA A 287 25.14 15.36 0.73
CA ALA A 287 24.47 16.66 0.67
C ALA A 287 23.95 17.13 2.03
N LEU A 288 23.89 16.25 3.03
CA LEU A 288 23.40 16.59 4.36
C LEU A 288 24.46 17.33 5.19
N PRO A 289 24.07 18.26 6.09
CA PRO A 289 25.00 18.90 6.98
C PRO A 289 25.61 17.89 7.97
N GLY A 290 26.89 18.09 8.32
CA GLY A 290 27.54 17.32 9.38
C GLY A 290 26.93 17.58 10.76
N HIS A 291 27.11 16.65 11.68
CA HIS A 291 26.72 16.76 13.10
C HIS A 291 27.85 17.31 13.95
#